data_1ae275cf756585f25f89d70094dd8f5e
#
_entry.id   1ae275cf756585f25f89d70094dd8f5e
#
_cell.length_a   1.000
_cell.length_b   1.000
_cell.length_c   1.000
_cell.angle_alpha   90.00
_cell.angle_beta   90.00
_cell.angle_gamma   90.00
#
_symmetry.space_group_name_H-M   'P 1'
#
loop_
_entity.id
_entity.type
_entity.pdbx_description
1 polymer ?
#
loop_
_entity_poly.entity_id
_entity_poly.type
_entity_poly.pdbx_seq_one_letter_code
_entity_poly.pdbx_strand_id
1 'polypeptide(L)'
;MIISIDAEKAFDKIQHPFMIKTLQKAGIEGTYLNIIKAIYDKPTESITLNGEKLKGFPLKSGTRQGCPLSPLLFNIILEVLATSIRAEKEVKGIQIGREVKLTLFADDMILYIENPKDSTGKLLELINEYNKVAGYKTIHFSLCSSRARAYRS
;
A
#
# COMPACT_ATOMS: atom_id res chain seq x y z
N MET A 1 5.35 -0.79 -20.46
CA MET A 1 6.19 -1.39 -19.41
C MET A 1 5.28 -1.80 -18.25
N ILE A 2 5.53 -2.96 -17.67
CA ILE A 2 4.79 -3.43 -16.49
C ILE A 2 5.73 -3.39 -15.28
N ILE A 3 5.31 -2.73 -14.22
CA ILE A 3 6.05 -2.65 -12.96
C ILE A 3 5.17 -3.29 -11.89
N SER A 4 5.70 -4.28 -11.19
CA SER A 4 5.09 -4.77 -9.95
C SER A 4 5.70 -4.03 -8.77
N ILE A 5 4.85 -3.50 -7.93
CA ILE A 5 5.23 -2.92 -6.65
C ILE A 5 4.81 -3.95 -5.60
N ASP A 6 5.79 -4.59 -5.02
CA ASP A 6 5.61 -5.44 -3.86
C ASP A 6 5.65 -4.57 -2.60
N ALA A 7 4.56 -4.56 -1.90
CA ALA A 7 4.44 -3.89 -0.61
C ALA A 7 4.90 -4.81 0.54
N GLU A 8 5.92 -5.66 0.28
CA GLU A 8 6.47 -6.57 1.30
C GLU A 8 6.76 -5.82 2.60
N LYS A 9 6.22 -6.32 3.70
CA LYS A 9 6.26 -5.69 5.03
C LYS A 9 5.50 -4.34 5.13
N ALA A 10 4.69 -4.01 4.13
CA ALA A 10 3.88 -2.79 4.21
C ALA A 10 2.89 -2.87 5.38
N PHE A 11 2.34 -4.05 5.64
CA PHE A 11 1.49 -4.30 6.81
C PHE A 11 2.19 -3.96 8.14
N ASP A 12 3.50 -4.17 8.24
CA ASP A 12 4.27 -3.98 9.46
C ASP A 12 4.74 -2.53 9.66
N LYS A 13 4.66 -1.70 8.63
CA LYS A 13 5.27 -0.36 8.63
C LYS A 13 4.29 0.80 8.65
N ILE A 14 3.00 0.56 8.38
CA ILE A 14 1.98 1.61 8.37
C ILE A 14 1.91 2.32 9.73
N GLN A 15 2.09 3.63 9.72
CA GLN A 15 1.90 4.42 10.93
C GLN A 15 0.42 4.52 11.29
N HIS A 16 0.08 4.20 12.55
CA HIS A 16 -1.31 4.22 13.04
C HIS A 16 -2.00 5.57 12.85
N PRO A 17 -1.35 6.73 13.12
CA PRO A 17 -1.96 8.03 12.88
C PRO A 17 -2.34 8.27 11.40
N PHE A 18 -1.47 7.84 10.47
CA PHE A 18 -1.74 7.95 9.04
C PHE A 18 -2.94 7.06 8.65
N MET A 19 -2.93 5.81 9.11
CA MET A 19 -4.02 4.87 8.87
C MET A 19 -5.37 5.45 9.33
N ILE A 20 -5.48 5.90 10.57
CA ILE A 20 -6.71 6.48 11.12
C ILE A 20 -7.18 7.69 10.31
N LYS A 21 -6.26 8.58 9.93
CA LYS A 21 -6.56 9.77 9.13
C LYS A 21 -7.05 9.42 7.72
N THR A 22 -6.49 8.38 7.13
CA THR A 22 -6.90 7.87 5.82
C THR A 22 -8.29 7.28 5.87
N LEU A 23 -8.59 6.48 6.89
CA LEU A 23 -9.93 5.90 7.09
C LEU A 23 -11.00 6.98 7.26
N GLN A 24 -10.71 8.03 8.02
CA GLN A 24 -11.61 9.18 8.16
C GLN A 24 -11.87 9.88 6.82
N LYS A 25 -10.82 10.09 6.03
CA LYS A 25 -10.96 10.67 4.69
C LYS A 25 -11.71 9.77 3.71
N ALA A 26 -11.64 8.47 3.88
CA ALA A 26 -12.41 7.49 3.12
C ALA A 26 -13.90 7.41 3.55
N GLY A 27 -14.34 8.23 4.51
CA GLY A 27 -15.72 8.28 4.97
C GLY A 27 -16.07 7.24 6.03
N ILE A 28 -15.05 6.59 6.62
CA ILE A 28 -15.27 5.67 7.75
C ILE A 28 -15.37 6.51 9.02
N GLU A 29 -16.57 6.54 9.61
CA GLU A 29 -16.90 7.38 10.75
C GLU A 29 -17.65 6.59 11.85
N GLY A 30 -17.93 7.27 12.95
CA GLY A 30 -18.76 6.74 14.02
C GLY A 30 -18.16 5.53 14.74
N THR A 31 -19.00 4.55 15.04
CA THR A 31 -18.64 3.38 15.86
C THR A 31 -17.51 2.57 15.25
N TYR A 32 -17.50 2.36 13.92
CA TYR A 32 -16.43 1.60 13.25
C TYR A 32 -15.07 2.24 13.40
N LEU A 33 -14.98 3.54 13.18
CA LEU A 33 -13.72 4.27 13.36
C LEU A 33 -13.25 4.22 14.81
N ASN A 34 -14.17 4.34 15.76
CA ASN A 34 -13.84 4.28 17.19
C ASN A 34 -13.32 2.89 17.61
N ILE A 35 -13.88 1.82 17.06
CA ILE A 35 -13.37 0.45 17.28
C ILE A 35 -11.96 0.33 16.74
N ILE A 36 -11.71 0.79 15.50
CA ILE A 36 -10.38 0.74 14.91
C ILE A 36 -9.39 1.56 15.72
N LYS A 37 -9.77 2.77 16.14
CA LYS A 37 -8.94 3.60 17.04
C LYS A 37 -8.61 2.86 18.33
N ALA A 38 -9.59 2.21 18.95
CA ALA A 38 -9.38 1.46 20.19
C ALA A 38 -8.43 0.26 20.02
N ILE A 39 -8.49 -0.43 18.87
CA ILE A 39 -7.57 -1.54 18.53
C ILE A 39 -6.13 -1.03 18.41
N TYR A 40 -5.94 0.15 17.83
CA TYR A 40 -4.63 0.73 17.52
C TYR A 40 -4.19 1.84 18.50
N ASP A 41 -4.95 2.08 19.58
CA ASP A 41 -4.53 2.94 20.69
C ASP A 41 -3.59 2.18 21.61
N LYS A 42 -2.29 2.53 21.55
CA LYS A 42 -1.23 1.91 22.35
C LYS A 42 -1.20 0.37 22.29
N PRO A 43 -1.23 -0.22 21.09
CA PRO A 43 -1.20 -1.67 20.95
C PRO A 43 0.11 -2.21 21.53
N THR A 44 0.00 -3.31 22.27
CA THR A 44 1.15 -4.00 22.84
C THR A 44 1.20 -5.43 22.30
N GLU A 45 2.40 -5.90 22.04
CA GLU A 45 2.65 -7.27 21.65
C GLU A 45 3.54 -7.97 22.69
N SER A 46 3.35 -9.27 22.87
CA SER A 46 4.15 -10.09 23.77
C SER A 46 4.62 -11.34 23.06
N ILE A 47 5.86 -11.70 23.26
CA ILE A 47 6.46 -12.91 22.70
C ILE A 47 6.40 -14.01 23.77
N THR A 48 6.00 -15.21 23.36
CA THR A 48 6.10 -16.41 24.20
C THR A 48 7.32 -17.22 23.74
N LEU A 49 8.27 -17.41 24.63
CA LEU A 49 9.48 -18.18 24.37
C LEU A 49 9.52 -19.36 25.34
N ASN A 50 9.63 -20.58 24.83
CA ASN A 50 9.67 -21.81 25.66
C ASN A 50 8.52 -21.92 26.69
N GLY A 51 7.33 -21.42 26.35
CA GLY A 51 6.16 -21.43 27.23
C GLY A 51 6.09 -20.24 28.22
N GLU A 52 7.12 -19.42 28.32
CA GLU A 52 7.11 -18.21 29.14
C GLU A 52 6.73 -16.98 28.30
N LYS A 53 5.74 -16.23 28.78
CA LYS A 53 5.31 -14.97 28.16
C LYS A 53 6.20 -13.83 28.60
N LEU A 54 6.97 -13.27 27.66
CA LEU A 54 7.84 -12.14 27.92
C LEU A 54 7.03 -10.84 28.13
N LYS A 55 7.66 -9.84 28.70
CA LYS A 55 7.06 -8.52 28.94
C LYS A 55 6.62 -7.90 27.61
N GLY A 56 5.37 -7.46 27.54
CA GLY A 56 4.83 -6.79 26.37
C GLY A 56 5.57 -5.50 26.04
N PHE A 57 5.72 -5.24 24.74
CA PHE A 57 6.32 -4.01 24.21
C PHE A 57 5.31 -3.27 23.32
N PRO A 58 5.37 -1.93 23.28
CA PRO A 58 4.43 -1.15 22.48
C PRO A 58 4.74 -1.24 20.98
N LEU A 59 3.71 -1.47 20.17
CA LEU A 59 3.79 -1.36 18.72
C LEU A 59 3.52 0.08 18.29
N LYS A 60 4.41 0.64 17.48
CA LYS A 60 4.29 2.01 16.96
C LYS A 60 3.76 2.07 15.54
N SER A 61 3.78 0.96 14.83
CA SER A 61 3.37 0.83 13.43
C SER A 61 2.92 -0.59 13.14
N GLY A 62 2.31 -0.76 11.99
CA GLY A 62 1.89 -2.04 11.46
C GLY A 62 0.45 -2.42 11.79
N THR A 63 -0.04 -3.38 11.04
CA THR A 63 -1.33 -4.01 11.28
C THR A 63 -1.09 -5.41 11.85
N ARG A 64 -2.03 -5.89 12.66
CA ARG A 64 -1.90 -7.18 13.34
C ARG A 64 -1.92 -8.32 12.33
N GLN A 65 -0.84 -9.10 12.24
CA GLN A 65 -0.84 -10.33 11.43
C GLN A 65 -1.90 -11.31 11.96
N GLY A 66 -2.64 -11.94 11.02
CA GLY A 66 -3.74 -12.84 11.36
C GLY A 66 -5.07 -12.14 11.74
N CYS A 67 -5.12 -10.83 11.78
CA CYS A 67 -6.37 -10.10 11.97
C CYS A 67 -7.14 -9.99 10.64
N PRO A 68 -8.39 -10.46 10.55
CA PRO A 68 -9.19 -10.38 9.31
C PRO A 68 -9.41 -8.95 8.81
N LEU A 69 -9.27 -7.97 9.68
CA LEU A 69 -9.43 -6.56 9.36
C LEU A 69 -8.20 -5.96 8.66
N SER A 70 -7.00 -6.52 8.89
CA SER A 70 -5.74 -5.98 8.40
C SER A 70 -5.67 -5.87 6.87
N PRO A 71 -6.07 -6.89 6.07
CA PRO A 71 -6.08 -6.77 4.61
C PRO A 71 -7.01 -5.66 4.11
N LEU A 72 -8.18 -5.52 4.72
CA LEU A 72 -9.14 -4.47 4.34
C LEU A 72 -8.57 -3.06 4.63
N LEU A 73 -8.00 -2.86 5.82
CA LEU A 73 -7.37 -1.59 6.19
C LEU A 73 -6.22 -1.25 5.24
N PHE A 74 -5.43 -2.24 4.89
CA PHE A 74 -4.30 -2.08 3.98
C PHE A 74 -4.76 -1.67 2.57
N ASN A 75 -5.77 -2.34 2.02
CA ASN A 75 -6.33 -1.98 0.71
C ASN A 75 -6.86 -0.55 0.67
N ILE A 76 -7.53 -0.08 1.72
CA ILE A 76 -8.01 1.30 1.82
C ILE A 76 -6.83 2.28 1.82
N ILE A 77 -5.74 1.92 2.47
CA ILE A 77 -4.54 2.76 2.54
C ILE A 77 -3.80 2.79 1.20
N LEU A 78 -3.67 1.66 0.52
CA LEU A 78 -3.08 1.60 -0.82
C LEU A 78 -3.91 2.36 -1.85
N GLU A 79 -5.23 2.39 -1.70
CA GLU A 79 -6.11 3.12 -2.62
C GLU A 79 -5.81 4.63 -2.64
N VAL A 80 -5.24 5.19 -1.57
CA VAL A 80 -4.79 6.60 -1.56
C VAL A 80 -3.67 6.81 -2.58
N LEU A 81 -2.67 5.91 -2.60
CA LEU A 81 -1.59 5.96 -3.59
C LEU A 81 -2.13 5.69 -5.00
N ALA A 82 -2.98 4.68 -5.13
CA ALA A 82 -3.59 4.32 -6.40
C ALA A 82 -4.40 5.48 -7.01
N THR A 83 -5.17 6.17 -6.19
CA THR A 83 -5.95 7.35 -6.61
C THR A 83 -5.04 8.47 -7.08
N SER A 84 -3.93 8.74 -6.37
CA SER A 84 -2.95 9.74 -6.75
C SER A 84 -2.30 9.41 -8.12
N ILE A 85 -1.94 8.14 -8.34
CA ILE A 85 -1.37 7.69 -9.62
C ILE A 85 -2.40 7.79 -10.76
N ARG A 86 -3.67 7.41 -10.51
CA ARG A 86 -4.74 7.51 -11.52
C ARG A 86 -5.03 8.96 -11.91
N ALA A 87 -4.97 9.88 -10.95
CA ALA A 87 -5.21 11.30 -11.19
C ALA A 87 -4.05 11.99 -11.94
N GLU A 88 -2.84 11.43 -11.89
CA GLU A 88 -1.67 12.03 -12.49
C GLU A 88 -1.69 11.93 -14.02
N LYS A 89 -1.62 13.09 -14.70
CA LYS A 89 -1.71 13.17 -16.16
C LYS A 89 -0.40 12.80 -16.87
N GLU A 90 0.73 12.99 -16.20
CA GLU A 90 2.05 12.66 -16.74
C GLU A 90 2.32 11.15 -16.72
N VAL A 91 1.64 10.40 -15.87
CA VAL A 91 1.66 8.95 -15.85
C VAL A 91 0.61 8.42 -16.81
N LYS A 92 1.03 8.00 -18.00
CA LYS A 92 0.15 7.42 -19.02
C LYS A 92 0.08 5.91 -18.88
N GLY A 93 -1.14 5.39 -18.81
CA GLY A 93 -1.45 3.96 -18.79
C GLY A 93 -1.54 3.35 -20.17
N ILE A 94 -1.68 2.03 -20.23
CA ILE A 94 -1.93 1.32 -21.49
C ILE A 94 -3.41 1.42 -21.88
N GLN A 95 -3.68 1.43 -23.19
CA GLN A 95 -5.04 1.47 -23.73
C GLN A 95 -5.57 0.04 -23.94
N ILE A 96 -6.58 -0.33 -23.15
CA ILE A 96 -7.34 -1.59 -23.31
C ILE A 96 -8.82 -1.22 -23.30
N GLY A 97 -9.31 -0.68 -24.43
CA GLY A 97 -10.64 -0.06 -24.50
C GLY A 97 -10.66 1.29 -23.76
N ARG A 98 -10.31 1.31 -22.49
CA ARG A 98 -10.05 2.51 -21.68
C ARG A 98 -8.61 2.53 -21.18
N GLU A 99 -8.14 3.70 -20.73
CA GLU A 99 -6.80 3.82 -20.13
C GLU A 99 -6.76 3.05 -18.80
N VAL A 100 -5.79 2.15 -18.66
CA VAL A 100 -5.49 1.42 -17.44
C VAL A 100 -4.09 1.78 -16.99
N LYS A 101 -3.97 2.44 -15.84
CA LYS A 101 -2.69 2.84 -15.25
C LYS A 101 -2.18 1.83 -14.23
N LEU A 102 -3.08 1.26 -13.44
CA LEU A 102 -2.74 0.29 -12.41
C LEU A 102 -3.90 -0.64 -12.07
N THR A 103 -3.53 -1.79 -11.52
CA THR A 103 -4.44 -2.71 -10.82
C THR A 103 -3.89 -3.01 -9.43
N LEU A 104 -4.81 -3.18 -8.48
CA LEU A 104 -4.51 -3.63 -7.12
C LEU A 104 -5.01 -5.04 -6.95
N PHE A 105 -4.21 -5.90 -6.38
CA PHE A 105 -4.58 -7.25 -6.00
C PHE A 105 -3.92 -7.59 -4.65
N ALA A 106 -4.72 -7.66 -3.61
CA ALA A 106 -4.26 -7.80 -2.23
C ALA A 106 -3.19 -6.74 -1.86
N ASP A 107 -1.96 -7.16 -1.60
CA ASP A 107 -0.80 -6.33 -1.29
C ASP A 107 0.02 -5.93 -2.53
N ASP A 108 -0.27 -6.52 -3.68
CA ASP A 108 0.40 -6.24 -4.93
C ASP A 108 -0.25 -5.08 -5.70
N MET A 109 0.57 -4.15 -6.17
CA MET A 109 0.18 -3.13 -7.12
C MET A 109 0.92 -3.35 -8.44
N ILE A 110 0.18 -3.54 -9.53
CA ILE A 110 0.74 -3.67 -10.87
C ILE A 110 0.47 -2.38 -11.64
N LEU A 111 1.54 -1.75 -12.09
CA LEU A 111 1.51 -0.53 -12.90
C LEU A 111 1.72 -0.86 -14.37
N TYR A 112 0.91 -0.24 -15.21
CA TYR A 112 0.98 -0.33 -16.66
C TYR A 112 1.38 1.03 -17.22
N ILE A 113 2.61 1.16 -17.70
CA ILE A 113 3.16 2.43 -18.16
C ILE A 113 3.42 2.37 -19.66
N GLU A 114 2.81 3.27 -20.42
CA GLU A 114 3.01 3.36 -21.87
C GLU A 114 4.39 3.94 -22.19
N ASN A 115 4.75 5.10 -21.64
CA ASN A 115 6.01 5.80 -21.84
C ASN A 115 6.87 5.82 -20.56
N PRO A 116 7.75 4.81 -20.35
CA PRO A 116 8.54 4.71 -19.12
C PRO A 116 9.45 5.90 -18.87
N LYS A 117 10.05 6.47 -19.95
CA LYS A 117 11.03 7.55 -19.81
C LYS A 117 10.44 8.81 -19.16
N ASP A 118 9.22 9.17 -19.55
CA ASP A 118 8.57 10.40 -19.11
C ASP A 118 7.81 10.19 -17.79
N SER A 119 7.20 9.02 -17.62
CA SER A 119 6.31 8.73 -16.48
C SER A 119 7.04 8.25 -15.23
N THR A 120 8.25 7.68 -15.34
CA THR A 120 8.94 7.07 -14.19
C THR A 120 9.35 8.11 -13.15
N GLY A 121 9.82 9.27 -13.57
CA GLY A 121 10.22 10.34 -12.65
C GLY A 121 9.06 10.78 -11.76
N LYS A 122 7.92 11.07 -12.38
CA LYS A 122 6.72 11.51 -11.65
C LYS A 122 6.13 10.41 -10.76
N LEU A 123 6.14 9.18 -11.24
CA LEU A 123 5.72 8.02 -10.47
C LEU A 123 6.56 7.84 -9.19
N LEU A 124 7.89 7.95 -9.30
CA LEU A 124 8.80 7.87 -8.16
C LEU A 124 8.59 9.01 -7.16
N GLU A 125 8.29 10.21 -7.65
CA GLU A 125 7.95 11.35 -6.80
C GLU A 125 6.69 11.06 -5.96
N LEU A 126 5.59 10.63 -6.60
CA LEU A 126 4.33 10.27 -5.92
C LEU A 126 4.53 9.18 -4.87
N ILE A 127 5.31 8.16 -5.20
CA ILE A 127 5.59 7.07 -4.27
C ILE A 127 6.45 7.55 -3.10
N ASN A 128 7.44 8.41 -3.34
CA ASN A 128 8.26 8.97 -2.29
C ASN A 128 7.46 9.89 -1.36
N GLU A 129 6.55 10.69 -1.90
CA GLU A 129 5.63 11.51 -1.10
C GLU A 129 4.73 10.62 -0.23
N TYR A 130 4.13 9.60 -0.83
CA TYR A 130 3.33 8.64 -0.10
C TYR A 130 4.12 7.95 1.02
N ASN A 131 5.34 7.50 0.73
CA ASN A 131 6.22 6.84 1.70
C ASN A 131 6.53 7.73 2.91
N LYS A 132 6.80 9.01 2.68
CA LYS A 132 7.06 9.98 3.76
C LYS A 132 5.86 10.11 4.70
N VAL A 133 4.65 10.13 4.15
CA VAL A 133 3.42 10.33 4.93
C VAL A 133 2.95 9.03 5.58
N ALA A 134 3.05 7.91 4.89
CA ALA A 134 2.64 6.60 5.38
C ALA A 134 3.66 5.97 6.36
N GLY A 135 4.89 6.50 6.40
CA GLY A 135 5.97 6.01 7.27
C GLY A 135 6.78 4.86 6.67
N TYR A 136 6.64 4.61 5.38
CA TYR A 136 7.48 3.62 4.68
C TYR A 136 8.89 4.15 4.48
N LYS A 137 9.90 3.33 4.75
CA LYS A 137 11.29 3.67 4.43
C LYS A 137 11.65 3.33 2.98
N THR A 138 11.03 2.30 2.42
CA THR A 138 11.29 1.85 1.04
C THR A 138 10.14 0.95 0.59
N ILE A 139 9.55 1.23 -0.57
CA ILE A 139 8.74 0.27 -1.32
C ILE A 139 9.68 -0.37 -2.33
N HIS A 140 9.76 -1.68 -2.34
CA HIS A 140 10.57 -2.40 -3.33
C HIS A 140 9.84 -2.45 -4.68
N PHE A 141 10.56 -2.06 -5.73
CA PHE A 141 10.09 -2.17 -7.10
C PHE A 141 10.68 -3.40 -7.74
N SER A 142 9.86 -4.31 -8.19
CA SER A 142 10.27 -5.39 -9.09
C SER A 142 9.90 -4.98 -10.52
N LEU A 143 10.91 -4.74 -11.34
CA LEU A 143 10.71 -4.55 -12.78
C LEU A 143 10.40 -5.91 -13.41
N CYS A 144 9.12 -6.20 -13.66
CA CYS A 144 8.75 -7.33 -14.49
C CYS A 144 8.94 -6.94 -15.96
N SER A 145 10.16 -7.13 -16.45
CA SER A 145 10.49 -6.97 -17.88
C SER A 145 9.95 -8.16 -18.67
N SER A 146 8.62 -8.28 -18.78
CA SER A 146 8.04 -9.13 -19.81
C SER A 146 8.13 -8.40 -21.14
N ARG A 147 9.18 -8.71 -21.94
CA ARG A 147 9.10 -8.55 -23.38
C ARG A 147 7.89 -9.37 -23.84
N ALA A 148 6.80 -8.69 -24.13
CA ALA A 148 5.70 -9.30 -24.85
C ALA A 148 6.29 -9.81 -26.19
N ARG A 149 6.53 -11.10 -26.30
CA ARG A 149 6.69 -11.74 -27.62
C ARG A 149 5.35 -11.54 -28.31
N ALA A 150 5.36 -10.65 -29.29
CA ALA A 150 4.26 -10.55 -30.23
C ALA A 150 4.07 -11.94 -30.87
N TYR A 151 2.99 -12.61 -30.52
CA TYR A 151 2.46 -13.69 -31.35
C TYR A 151 1.94 -13.02 -32.63
N ARG A 152 2.76 -13.04 -33.67
CA ARG A 152 2.28 -12.95 -35.06
C ARG A 152 1.95 -14.38 -35.48
N SER A 153 0.70 -14.66 -35.67
CA SER A 153 0.20 -15.70 -36.54
C SER A 153 -0.63 -15.04 -37.61
#